data_0f8cc2ed352dc2858baafed6d2608bc9
#
_entry.id   0f8cc2ed352dc2858baafed6d2608bc9
#
_cell.length_a   1.000
_cell.length_b   1.000
_cell.length_c   1.000
_cell.angle_alpha   90.00
_cell.angle_beta   90.00
_cell.angle_gamma   90.00
#
_symmetry.space_group_name_H-M   'P 1'
#
loop_
_entity.id
_entity.type
_entity.pdbx_description
1 polymer ?
#
loop_
_entity_poly.entity_id
_entity_poly.type
_entity_poly.pdbx_seq_one_letter_code
_entity_poly.pdbx_strand_id
1 'polypeptide(L)'
;MYVSRLTFHTTPGKTHEVEQELLKLTAMVSRAGGVQPRVLRSHLASPGAPDVVFEQEVADLETLTTQITQVTEREDFQKWSSHMSGLLTQSPKREVYLIVE
;
A
#
# COMPACT_ATOMS: atom_id res chain seq x y z
N MET A 1 -15.72 -8.24 -7.04
CA MET A 1 -14.79 -7.92 -5.94
C MET A 1 -13.35 -7.97 -6.44
N TYR A 2 -12.59 -6.96 -6.12
CA TYR A 2 -11.20 -6.82 -6.54
C TYR A 2 -10.28 -6.72 -5.33
N VAL A 3 -9.03 -7.15 -5.51
CA VAL A 3 -7.98 -6.96 -4.51
C VAL A 3 -6.93 -6.02 -5.10
N SER A 4 -6.67 -4.91 -4.41
CA SER A 4 -5.61 -3.97 -4.77
C SER A 4 -4.41 -4.20 -3.85
N ARG A 5 -3.24 -4.38 -4.44
CA ARG A 5 -1.98 -4.55 -3.72
C ARG A 5 -0.97 -3.50 -4.14
N LEU A 6 -0.42 -2.80 -3.16
CA LEU A 6 0.81 -2.03 -3.35
C LEU A 6 1.95 -2.87 -2.78
N THR A 7 2.98 -3.10 -3.59
CA THR A 7 4.10 -3.93 -3.19
C THR A 7 5.35 -3.08 -2.99
N PHE A 8 6.10 -3.39 -1.92
CA PHE A 8 7.24 -2.59 -1.48
C PHE A 8 8.48 -3.45 -1.34
N HIS A 9 9.57 -3.00 -1.98
CA HIS A 9 10.90 -3.59 -1.82
C HIS A 9 11.71 -2.63 -0.96
N THR A 10 12.08 -3.08 0.24
CA THR A 10 12.68 -2.21 1.25
C THR A 10 14.20 -2.20 1.16
N THR A 11 14.80 -1.05 1.51
CA THR A 11 16.24 -0.97 1.72
C THR A 11 16.61 -1.88 2.90
N PRO A 12 17.75 -2.61 2.83
CA PRO A 12 18.18 -3.46 3.95
C PRO A 12 18.17 -2.74 5.28
N GLY A 13 17.55 -3.37 6.29
CA GLY A 13 17.41 -2.79 7.63
C GLY A 13 16.25 -1.83 7.81
N LYS A 14 15.47 -1.56 6.75
CA LYS A 14 14.36 -0.58 6.80
C LYS A 14 12.97 -1.21 6.75
N THR A 15 12.86 -2.53 6.69
CA THR A 15 11.57 -3.20 6.55
C THR A 15 10.59 -2.84 7.65
N HIS A 16 11.04 -2.87 8.92
CA HIS A 16 10.17 -2.52 10.04
C HIS A 16 9.68 -1.07 9.96
N GLU A 17 10.55 -0.14 9.58
CA GLU A 17 10.18 1.26 9.41
C GLU A 17 9.13 1.43 8.30
N VAL A 18 9.28 0.69 7.18
CA VAL A 18 8.28 0.67 6.10
C VAL A 18 6.94 0.17 6.61
N GLU A 19 6.93 -0.91 7.42
CA GLU A 19 5.70 -1.42 8.03
C GLU A 19 5.00 -0.35 8.85
N GLN A 20 5.75 0.37 9.69
CA GLN A 20 5.18 1.43 10.53
C GLN A 20 4.61 2.57 9.68
N GLU A 21 5.29 2.94 8.61
CA GLU A 21 4.78 3.96 7.69
C GLU A 21 3.51 3.51 6.97
N LEU A 22 3.41 2.23 6.62
CA LEU A 22 2.20 1.69 6.00
C LEU A 22 1.01 1.64 6.96
N LEU A 23 1.26 1.44 8.25
CA LEU A 23 0.20 1.55 9.26
C LEU A 23 -0.34 2.98 9.34
N LYS A 24 0.51 3.99 9.15
CA LYS A 24 0.06 5.38 9.04
C LYS A 24 -0.81 5.59 7.80
N LEU A 25 -0.44 4.98 6.68
CA LEU A 25 -1.24 5.04 5.45
C LEU A 25 -2.62 4.41 5.67
N THR A 26 -2.70 3.32 6.42
CA THR A 26 -3.98 2.70 6.79
C THR A 26 -4.91 3.71 7.45
N ALA A 27 -4.38 4.52 8.37
CA ALA A 27 -5.16 5.55 9.03
C ALA A 27 -5.61 6.66 8.06
N MET A 28 -4.75 7.06 7.13
CA MET A 28 -5.10 8.06 6.11
C MET A 28 -6.24 7.58 5.21
N VAL A 29 -6.19 6.32 4.77
CA VAL A 29 -7.22 5.71 3.94
C VAL A 29 -8.55 5.65 4.70
N SER A 30 -8.52 5.24 5.95
CA SER A 30 -9.72 5.17 6.79
C SER A 30 -10.35 6.55 6.98
N ARG A 31 -9.54 7.59 7.22
CA ARG A 31 -10.04 8.97 7.36
C ARG A 31 -10.66 9.51 6.07
N ALA A 32 -10.18 9.04 4.92
CA ALA A 32 -10.74 9.43 3.63
C ALA A 32 -12.01 8.64 3.28
N GLY A 33 -12.50 7.79 4.19
CA GLY A 33 -13.69 6.98 3.97
C GLY A 33 -13.46 5.73 3.13
N GLY A 34 -12.22 5.37 2.91
CA GLY A 34 -11.88 4.18 2.14
C GLY A 34 -12.08 2.88 2.93
N VAL A 35 -12.10 1.77 2.20
CA VAL A 35 -12.12 0.44 2.79
C VAL A 35 -10.79 0.21 3.51
N GLN A 36 -10.86 -0.26 4.74
CA GLN A 36 -9.66 -0.45 5.56
C GLN A 36 -8.71 -1.47 4.93
N PRO A 37 -7.47 -1.08 4.67
CA PRO A 37 -6.46 -1.98 4.14
C PRO A 37 -5.77 -2.76 5.25
N ARG A 38 -4.97 -3.73 4.85
CA ARG A 38 -4.10 -4.48 5.76
C ARG A 38 -2.67 -4.45 5.27
N VAL A 39 -1.74 -4.54 6.22
CA VAL A 39 -0.31 -4.60 5.93
C VAL A 39 0.14 -6.03 6.11
N LEU A 40 0.79 -6.58 5.08
CA LEU A 40 1.28 -7.95 5.09
C LEU A 40 2.79 -7.94 5.01
N ARG A 41 3.44 -8.72 5.88
CA ARG A 41 4.88 -8.94 5.82
C ARG A 41 5.14 -10.25 5.09
N SER A 42 6.09 -10.24 4.16
CA SER A 42 6.54 -11.48 3.52
C SER A 42 7.14 -12.41 4.57
N HIS A 43 6.66 -13.64 4.63
CA HIS A 43 7.14 -14.65 5.56
C HIS A 43 7.86 -15.79 4.83
N LEU A 44 7.21 -16.35 3.82
CA LEU A 44 7.81 -17.34 2.93
C LEU A 44 7.55 -16.86 1.50
N ALA A 45 8.61 -16.63 0.75
CA ALA A 45 8.48 -16.06 -0.59
C ALA A 45 9.66 -16.46 -1.47
N SER A 46 9.41 -16.47 -2.78
CA SER A 46 10.45 -16.70 -3.77
C SER A 46 11.38 -15.48 -3.88
N PRO A 47 12.62 -15.66 -4.36
CA PRO A 47 13.51 -14.54 -4.63
C PRO A 47 12.85 -13.51 -5.53
N GLY A 48 13.01 -12.22 -5.19
CA GLY A 48 12.42 -11.11 -5.94
C GLY A 48 11.01 -10.72 -5.50
N ALA A 49 10.41 -11.46 -4.59
CA ALA A 49 9.11 -11.08 -4.04
C ALA A 49 9.22 -9.80 -3.18
N PRO A 50 8.13 -9.02 -3.07
CA PRO A 50 8.16 -7.82 -2.22
C PRO A 50 8.31 -8.19 -0.74
N ASP A 51 8.90 -7.26 0.03
CA ASP A 51 9.09 -7.44 1.46
C ASP A 51 7.82 -7.16 2.26
N VAL A 52 7.07 -6.15 1.83
CA VAL A 52 5.84 -5.72 2.49
C VAL A 52 4.78 -5.43 1.44
N VAL A 53 3.53 -5.73 1.76
CA VAL A 53 2.38 -5.51 0.86
C VAL A 53 1.30 -4.75 1.62
N PHE A 54 0.73 -3.76 0.94
CA PHE A 54 -0.42 -3.01 1.41
C PHE A 54 -1.61 -3.44 0.56
N GLU A 55 -2.57 -4.15 1.18
CA GLU A 55 -3.64 -4.83 0.45
C GLU A 55 -5.01 -4.41 0.94
N GLN A 56 -5.96 -4.26 0.02
CA GLN A 56 -7.35 -4.01 0.37
C GLN A 56 -8.28 -4.63 -0.66
N GLU A 57 -9.49 -4.98 -0.23
CA GLU A 57 -10.55 -5.43 -1.12
C GLU A 57 -11.47 -4.26 -1.41
N VAL A 58 -11.89 -4.13 -2.66
CA VAL A 58 -12.83 -3.10 -3.10
C VAL A 58 -13.91 -3.73 -3.97
N ALA A 59 -15.12 -3.19 -3.89
CA ALA A 59 -16.27 -3.72 -4.63
C ALA A 59 -16.12 -3.50 -6.14
N ASP A 60 -15.59 -2.35 -6.55
CA ASP A 60 -15.45 -1.99 -7.95
C ASP A 60 -14.25 -1.06 -8.15
N LEU A 61 -13.84 -0.90 -9.41
CA LEU A 61 -12.66 -0.11 -9.77
C LEU A 61 -12.88 1.39 -9.60
N GLU A 62 -14.11 1.85 -9.77
CA GLU A 62 -14.43 3.27 -9.57
C GLU A 62 -14.21 3.70 -8.12
N THR A 63 -14.66 2.88 -7.18
CA THR A 63 -14.43 3.12 -5.76
C THR A 63 -12.94 3.22 -5.45
N LEU A 64 -12.15 2.30 -6.02
CA LEU A 64 -10.69 2.31 -5.83
C LEU A 64 -10.07 3.59 -6.40
N THR A 65 -10.44 3.98 -7.62
CA THR A 65 -9.92 5.18 -8.27
C THR A 65 -10.26 6.45 -7.47
N THR A 66 -11.51 6.55 -7.00
CA THR A 66 -11.95 7.66 -6.18
C THR A 66 -11.15 7.75 -4.88
N GLN A 67 -10.96 6.61 -4.21
CA GLN A 67 -10.17 6.54 -2.98
C GLN A 67 -8.72 6.99 -3.22
N ILE A 68 -8.09 6.49 -4.27
CA ILE A 68 -6.71 6.86 -4.61
C ILE A 68 -6.60 8.38 -4.80
N THR A 69 -7.53 8.97 -5.55
CA THR A 69 -7.55 10.41 -5.78
C THR A 69 -7.68 11.19 -4.48
N GLN A 70 -8.64 10.80 -3.63
CA GLN A 70 -8.87 11.47 -2.35
C GLN A 70 -7.68 11.40 -1.41
N VAL A 71 -6.99 10.27 -1.37
CA VAL A 71 -5.83 10.08 -0.48
C VAL A 71 -4.60 10.82 -1.03
N THR A 72 -4.32 10.69 -2.33
CA THR A 72 -3.10 11.25 -2.92
C THR A 72 -3.11 12.77 -3.00
N GLU A 73 -4.27 13.41 -2.96
CA GLU A 73 -4.39 14.86 -2.93
C GLU A 73 -4.12 15.46 -1.54
N ARG A 74 -4.06 14.63 -0.50
CA ARG A 74 -3.86 15.13 0.86
C ARG A 74 -2.41 15.53 1.07
N GLU A 75 -2.20 16.63 1.81
CA GLU A 75 -0.87 17.11 2.14
C GLU A 75 -0.10 16.10 3.01
N ASP A 76 -0.77 15.46 3.96
CA ASP A 76 -0.13 14.46 4.82
C ASP A 76 0.34 13.24 4.02
N PHE A 77 -0.40 12.85 2.98
CA PHE A 77 0.04 11.79 2.07
C PHE A 77 1.30 12.18 1.30
N GLN A 78 1.38 13.42 0.81
CA GLN A 78 2.53 13.88 0.04
C GLN A 78 3.81 13.85 0.88
N LYS A 79 3.72 14.27 2.14
CA LYS A 79 4.83 14.20 3.09
C LYS A 79 5.21 12.75 3.39
N TRP A 80 4.21 11.91 3.61
CA TRP A 80 4.39 10.47 3.85
C TRP A 80 5.10 9.81 2.66
N SER A 81 4.66 10.11 1.44
CA SER A 81 5.21 9.54 0.21
C SER A 81 6.68 9.94 0.01
N SER A 82 7.03 11.19 0.28
CA SER A 82 8.42 11.65 0.19
C SER A 82 9.31 10.93 1.19
N HIS A 83 8.84 10.74 2.42
CA HIS A 83 9.59 10.00 3.44
C HIS A 83 9.73 8.53 3.06
N MET A 84 8.65 7.90 2.60
CA MET A 84 8.63 6.50 2.23
C MET A 84 9.64 6.20 1.11
N SER A 85 9.75 7.07 0.12
CA SER A 85 10.63 6.81 -1.03
C SER A 85 12.10 6.64 -0.62
N GLY A 86 12.53 7.25 0.48
CA GLY A 86 13.87 7.07 1.03
C GLY A 86 14.13 5.73 1.70
N LEU A 87 13.09 4.93 1.93
CA LEU A 87 13.17 3.65 2.61
C LEU A 87 13.11 2.46 1.63
N LEU A 88 12.93 2.74 0.33
CA LEU A 88 12.68 1.72 -0.68
C LEU A 88 13.82 1.63 -1.69
N THR A 89 14.02 0.44 -2.25
CA THR A 89 15.00 0.23 -3.33
C THR A 89 14.43 0.55 -4.70
N GLN A 90 13.13 0.63 -4.81
CA GLN A 90 12.42 0.96 -6.05
C GLN A 90 11.05 1.53 -5.73
N SER A 91 10.42 2.17 -6.70
CA SER A 91 9.07 2.70 -6.52
C SER A 91 8.09 1.57 -6.24
N PRO A 92 7.09 1.80 -5.38
CA PRO A 92 6.03 0.81 -5.15
C PRO A 92 5.30 0.49 -6.46
N LYS A 93 4.82 -0.74 -6.57
CA LYS A 93 4.03 -1.18 -7.72
C LYS A 93 2.62 -1.52 -7.25
N ARG A 94 1.65 -1.16 -8.08
CA ARG A 94 0.25 -1.52 -7.82
C ARG A 94 -0.15 -2.65 -8.74
N GLU A 95 -0.81 -3.64 -8.16
CA GLU A 95 -1.44 -4.73 -8.88
C GLU A 95 -2.89 -4.80 -8.43
N VAL A 96 -3.80 -5.03 -9.37
CA VAL A 96 -5.23 -5.19 -9.07
C VAL A 96 -5.68 -6.51 -9.64
N TYR A 97 -6.28 -7.33 -8.79
CA TYR A 97 -6.76 -8.66 -9.14
C TYR A 97 -8.27 -8.74 -9.01
N LEU A 98 -8.90 -9.44 -9.96
CA LEU A 98 -10.30 -9.80 -9.83
C LEU A 98 -10.38 -11.10 -9.04
N ILE A 99 -11.22 -11.13 -8.00
CA ILE A 99 -11.44 -12.36 -7.25
C ILE A 99 -12.31 -13.28 -8.11
N VAL A 100 -11.79 -14.45 -8.42
CA VAL A 100 -12.50 -15.48 -9.19
C VAL A 100 -13.23 -16.39 -8.22
N GLU A 101 -14.53 -16.53 -8.41
CA GLU A 101 -15.38 -17.33 -7.53
C GLU A 101 -15.92 -18.57 -8.23
#